data_ee13409a697ec0a5e731a97cc284ad1f
#
_entry.id   ee13409a697ec0a5e731a97cc284ad1f
#
_cell.length_a   1.000
_cell.length_b   1.000
_cell.length_c   1.000
_cell.angle_alpha   90.00
_cell.angle_beta   90.00
_cell.angle_gamma   90.00
#
_symmetry.space_group_name_H-M   'P 1'
#
loop_
_entity.id
_entity.type
_entity.pdbx_description
1 polymer ?
#
loop_
_entity_poly.entity_id
_entity_poly.type
_entity_poly.pdbx_seq_one_letter_code
_entity_poly.pdbx_strand_id
1 'polypeptide(L)'
;NHLNSNLESREKEERTHISDPEEAFLAAYINWFRDFDRDNHGWAQIGVSLLAQFFTDPDLVEPVRDWYRKLFSRLGSLQKEEQPKAFLSVMALEGFFFTHKFGLDLMKPEEKEMVYQQILSFFLPGKSSDKVKKAIKK
;
A
#
# COMPACT_ATOMS: atom_id res chain seq x y z
N ASN A 1 -7.61 -1.26 17.54
CA ASN A 1 -7.40 -1.94 16.27
C ASN A 1 -5.94 -1.79 15.86
N HIS A 2 -5.12 -2.83 16.07
CA HIS A 2 -3.64 -2.80 15.92
C HIS A 2 -3.16 -2.27 14.55
N LEU A 3 -3.93 -2.53 13.50
CA LEU A 3 -3.61 -2.07 12.13
C LEU A 3 -3.72 -0.56 12.00
N ASN A 4 -4.78 0.04 12.53
CA ASN A 4 -4.97 1.50 12.47
C ASN A 4 -3.92 2.25 13.29
N SER A 5 -3.60 1.76 14.51
CA SER A 5 -2.60 2.43 15.36
C SER A 5 -1.19 2.38 14.76
N ASN A 6 -0.86 1.33 14.04
CA ASN A 6 0.43 1.21 13.37
C ASN A 6 0.53 2.16 12.17
N LEU A 7 -0.55 2.27 11.39
CA LEU A 7 -0.59 3.19 10.25
C LEU A 7 -0.59 4.66 10.70
N GLU A 8 -1.34 5.00 11.75
CA GLU A 8 -1.35 6.35 12.35
C GLU A 8 0.02 6.77 12.88
N SER A 9 0.75 5.84 13.53
CA SER A 9 2.11 6.11 14.02
C SER A 9 3.08 6.39 12.87
N ARG A 10 2.99 5.61 11.79
CA ARG A 10 3.81 5.80 10.58
C ARG A 10 3.46 7.09 9.85
N GLU A 11 2.19 7.41 9.74
CA GLU A 11 1.74 8.67 9.15
C GLU A 11 2.32 9.88 9.91
N LYS A 12 2.33 9.82 11.25
CA LYS A 12 2.92 10.86 12.09
C LYS A 12 4.43 11.02 11.83
N GLU A 13 5.15 9.93 11.62
CA GLU A 13 6.57 9.93 11.27
C GLU A 13 6.79 10.57 9.89
N GLU A 14 6.04 10.15 8.88
CA GLU A 14 6.15 10.68 7.52
C GLU A 14 5.81 12.19 7.46
N ARG A 15 4.89 12.68 8.29
CA ARG A 15 4.57 14.11 8.40
C ARG A 15 5.74 14.98 8.87
N THR A 16 6.80 14.41 9.43
CA THR A 16 8.01 15.16 9.76
C THR A 16 8.83 15.51 8.52
N HIS A 17 8.63 14.80 7.42
CA HIS A 17 9.40 14.94 6.18
C HIS A 17 8.54 15.37 4.98
N ILE A 18 7.23 15.16 5.05
CA ILE A 18 6.27 15.46 4.00
C ILE A 18 5.24 16.45 4.55
N SER A 19 5.18 17.64 3.93
CA SER A 19 4.31 18.72 4.39
C SER A 19 2.83 18.50 4.09
N ASP A 20 2.51 17.80 2.99
CA ASP A 20 1.13 17.48 2.63
C ASP A 20 0.65 16.26 3.45
N PRO A 21 -0.45 16.40 4.22
CA PRO A 21 -0.96 15.30 5.06
C PRO A 21 -1.38 14.05 4.28
N GLU A 22 -1.91 14.21 3.08
CA GLU A 22 -2.39 13.09 2.28
C GLU A 22 -1.24 12.36 1.58
N GLU A 23 -0.20 13.08 1.17
CA GLU A 23 1.04 12.49 0.68
C GLU A 23 1.77 11.73 1.79
N ALA A 24 1.85 12.29 2.99
CA ALA A 24 2.43 11.62 4.16
C ALA A 24 1.67 10.34 4.51
N PHE A 25 0.35 10.36 4.46
CA PHE A 25 -0.48 9.18 4.64
C PHE A 25 -0.20 8.11 3.58
N LEU A 26 -0.12 8.49 2.31
CA LEU A 26 0.18 7.56 1.22
C LEU A 26 1.56 6.93 1.37
N ALA A 27 2.57 7.72 1.71
CA ALA A 27 3.91 7.22 1.97
C ALA A 27 3.92 6.21 3.14
N ALA A 28 3.23 6.53 4.23
CA ALA A 28 3.06 5.63 5.38
C ALA A 28 2.35 4.32 4.99
N TYR A 29 1.29 4.42 4.18
CA TYR A 29 0.53 3.28 3.70
C TYR A 29 1.36 2.37 2.81
N ILE A 30 2.13 2.94 1.86
CA ILE A 30 3.02 2.19 0.97
C ILE A 30 4.11 1.46 1.76
N ASN A 31 4.77 2.16 2.70
CA ASN A 31 5.82 1.59 3.53
C ASN A 31 5.27 0.49 4.46
N TRP A 32 4.08 0.69 5.02
CA TRP A 32 3.40 -0.32 5.82
C TRP A 32 3.12 -1.59 5.01
N PHE A 33 2.62 -1.46 3.78
CA PHE A 33 2.35 -2.58 2.88
C PHE A 33 3.64 -3.35 2.53
N ARG A 34 4.70 -2.62 2.20
CA ARG A 34 6.01 -3.21 1.87
C ARG A 34 6.57 -4.03 3.03
N ASP A 35 6.51 -3.48 4.25
CA ASP A 35 7.00 -4.18 5.43
C ASP A 35 6.10 -5.38 5.78
N PHE A 36 4.79 -5.25 5.61
CA PHE A 36 3.85 -6.34 5.82
C PHE A 36 4.08 -7.49 4.85
N ASP A 37 4.29 -7.21 3.58
CA ASP A 37 4.58 -8.22 2.55
C ASP A 37 5.88 -8.99 2.87
N ARG A 38 6.89 -8.28 3.36
CA ARG A 38 8.19 -8.86 3.72
C ARG A 38 8.12 -9.75 4.98
N ASP A 39 7.40 -9.33 6.00
CA ASP A 39 7.54 -9.88 7.35
C ASP A 39 6.44 -10.88 7.75
N ASN A 40 5.36 -11.03 6.96
CA ASN A 40 4.14 -11.74 7.38
C ASN A 40 3.69 -12.91 6.49
N HIS A 41 4.56 -13.83 6.19
CA HIS A 41 4.21 -15.02 5.39
C HIS A 41 3.08 -15.89 5.98
N GLY A 42 2.85 -15.87 7.30
CA GLY A 42 1.79 -16.65 7.97
C GLY A 42 0.37 -16.06 7.84
N TRP A 43 0.24 -14.75 7.59
CA TRP A 43 -1.06 -14.08 7.52
C TRP A 43 -1.81 -14.32 6.20
N ALA A 44 -1.11 -14.75 5.15
CA ALA A 44 -1.72 -15.06 3.87
C ALA A 44 -2.79 -16.16 3.99
N GLN A 45 -2.53 -17.22 4.76
CA GLN A 45 -3.48 -18.32 4.97
C GLN A 45 -4.74 -17.89 5.74
N ILE A 46 -4.58 -17.04 6.76
CA ILE A 46 -5.71 -16.48 7.53
C ILE A 46 -6.60 -15.62 6.62
N GLY A 47 -6.00 -14.83 5.75
CA GLY A 47 -6.74 -13.96 4.83
C GLY A 47 -7.60 -14.72 3.82
N VAL A 48 -7.14 -15.86 3.31
CA VAL A 48 -7.93 -16.72 2.41
C VAL A 48 -9.14 -17.30 3.13
N SER A 49 -8.95 -17.78 4.37
CA SER A 49 -10.07 -18.30 5.18
C SER A 49 -11.11 -17.24 5.48
N LEU A 50 -10.70 -16.00 5.75
CA LEU A 50 -11.61 -14.88 5.96
C LEU A 50 -12.36 -14.48 4.68
N LEU A 51 -11.69 -14.51 3.52
CA LEU A 51 -12.36 -14.24 2.25
C LEU A 51 -13.50 -15.20 1.96
N ALA A 52 -13.33 -16.50 2.25
CA ALA A 52 -14.39 -17.47 2.10
C ALA A 52 -15.61 -17.15 2.98
N GLN A 53 -15.38 -16.66 4.20
CA GLN A 53 -16.45 -16.22 5.11
C GLN A 53 -17.15 -14.95 4.63
N PHE A 54 -16.46 -14.03 3.94
CA PHE A 54 -17.05 -12.82 3.40
C PHE A 54 -18.12 -13.08 2.32
N PHE A 55 -18.06 -14.22 1.63
CA PHE A 55 -19.09 -14.62 0.67
C PHE A 55 -20.35 -15.18 1.34
N THR A 56 -20.22 -15.67 2.57
CA THR A 56 -21.33 -16.30 3.31
C THR A 56 -21.99 -15.35 4.31
N ASP A 57 -21.26 -14.35 4.78
CA ASP A 57 -21.74 -13.36 5.74
C ASP A 57 -21.34 -11.93 5.30
N PRO A 58 -22.25 -11.22 4.61
CA PRO A 58 -21.98 -9.86 4.12
C PRO A 58 -21.70 -8.83 5.24
N ASP A 59 -22.17 -9.06 6.46
CA ASP A 59 -21.98 -8.13 7.58
C ASP A 59 -20.53 -8.12 8.08
N LEU A 60 -19.80 -9.23 7.92
CA LEU A 60 -18.37 -9.31 8.22
C LEU A 60 -17.52 -8.41 7.33
N VAL A 61 -18.03 -8.06 6.15
CA VAL A 61 -17.30 -7.22 5.18
C VAL A 61 -17.47 -5.74 5.48
N GLU A 62 -18.48 -5.33 6.24
CA GLU A 62 -18.79 -3.91 6.46
C GLU A 62 -17.63 -3.11 7.09
N PRO A 63 -16.89 -3.61 8.11
CA PRO A 63 -15.72 -2.91 8.63
C PRO A 63 -14.60 -2.70 7.58
N VAL A 64 -14.47 -3.66 6.65
CA VAL A 64 -13.48 -3.58 5.55
C VAL A 64 -13.95 -2.56 4.51
N ARG A 65 -15.23 -2.57 4.15
CA ARG A 65 -15.82 -1.56 3.27
C ARG A 65 -15.67 -0.16 3.81
N ASP A 66 -15.93 0.03 5.11
CA ASP A 66 -15.77 1.33 5.76
C ASP A 66 -14.32 1.82 5.73
N TRP A 67 -13.38 0.92 5.93
CA TRP A 67 -11.97 1.24 5.82
C TRP A 67 -11.60 1.70 4.40
N TYR A 68 -12.04 0.97 3.37
CA TYR A 68 -11.82 1.35 1.96
C TYR A 68 -12.54 2.66 1.60
N ARG A 69 -13.77 2.89 2.06
CA ARG A 69 -14.47 4.18 1.86
C ARG A 69 -13.66 5.35 2.40
N LYS A 70 -13.10 5.22 3.60
CA LYS A 70 -12.23 6.24 4.21
C LYS A 70 -10.94 6.44 3.40
N LEU A 71 -10.28 5.35 3.00
CA LEU A 71 -9.10 5.40 2.16
C LEU A 71 -9.38 6.14 0.86
N PHE A 72 -10.38 5.72 0.09
CA PHE A 72 -10.71 6.33 -1.20
C PHE A 72 -11.21 7.77 -1.05
N SER A 73 -11.89 8.11 0.04
CA SER A 73 -12.25 9.50 0.34
C SER A 73 -11.00 10.37 0.52
N ARG A 74 -9.99 9.89 1.23
CA ARG A 74 -8.70 10.60 1.38
C ARG A 74 -7.98 10.76 0.04
N LEU A 75 -7.93 9.71 -0.77
CA LEU A 75 -7.33 9.80 -2.12
C LEU A 75 -8.05 10.79 -3.02
N GLY A 76 -9.36 10.89 -2.90
CA GLY A 76 -10.19 11.87 -3.62
C GLY A 76 -10.01 13.31 -3.16
N SER A 77 -9.42 13.55 -1.98
CA SER A 77 -9.09 14.89 -1.49
C SER A 77 -7.75 15.44 -2.00
N LEU A 78 -6.92 14.58 -2.63
CA LEU A 78 -5.69 15.01 -3.28
C LEU A 78 -5.98 15.96 -4.46
N GLN A 79 -4.97 16.74 -4.86
CA GLN A 79 -5.04 17.52 -6.09
C GLN A 79 -5.31 16.61 -7.29
N LYS A 80 -6.08 17.09 -8.25
CA LYS A 80 -6.56 16.27 -9.39
C LYS A 80 -5.44 15.60 -10.17
N GLU A 81 -4.30 16.24 -10.26
CA GLU A 81 -3.10 15.74 -10.95
C GLU A 81 -2.45 14.55 -10.22
N GLU A 82 -2.61 14.50 -8.89
CA GLU A 82 -2.04 13.46 -8.04
C GLU A 82 -2.98 12.24 -7.84
N GLN A 83 -4.28 12.43 -8.03
CA GLN A 83 -5.27 11.36 -7.83
C GLN A 83 -4.99 10.11 -8.66
N PRO A 84 -4.67 10.17 -9.98
CA PRO A 84 -4.39 8.97 -10.75
C PRO A 84 -3.18 8.18 -10.23
N LYS A 85 -2.12 8.86 -9.79
CA LYS A 85 -0.94 8.22 -9.20
C LYS A 85 -1.30 7.51 -7.89
N ALA A 86 -2.10 8.16 -7.04
CA ALA A 86 -2.56 7.61 -5.78
C ALA A 86 -3.44 6.36 -5.98
N PHE A 87 -4.40 6.42 -6.89
CA PHE A 87 -5.25 5.27 -7.22
C PHE A 87 -4.45 4.10 -7.79
N LEU A 88 -3.53 4.36 -8.73
CA LEU A 88 -2.65 3.32 -9.29
C LEU A 88 -1.76 2.69 -8.23
N SER A 89 -1.25 3.49 -7.30
CA SER A 89 -0.42 3.01 -6.19
C SER A 89 -1.19 2.06 -5.29
N VAL A 90 -2.39 2.45 -4.86
CA VAL A 90 -3.24 1.60 -4.01
C VAL A 90 -3.61 0.32 -4.75
N MET A 91 -4.02 0.40 -6.02
CA MET A 91 -4.39 -0.78 -6.79
C MET A 91 -3.21 -1.74 -7.01
N ALA A 92 -1.99 -1.23 -7.19
CA ALA A 92 -0.79 -2.06 -7.29
C ALA A 92 -0.49 -2.78 -5.97
N LEU A 93 -0.60 -2.09 -4.83
CA LEU A 93 -0.40 -2.68 -3.50
C LEU A 93 -1.44 -3.75 -3.19
N GLU A 94 -2.70 -3.48 -3.47
CA GLU A 94 -3.79 -4.45 -3.33
C GLU A 94 -3.56 -5.67 -4.25
N GLY A 95 -3.07 -5.45 -5.47
CA GLY A 95 -2.68 -6.51 -6.39
C GLY A 95 -1.60 -7.42 -5.79
N PHE A 96 -0.56 -6.89 -5.18
CA PHE A 96 0.45 -7.69 -4.47
C PHE A 96 -0.15 -8.48 -3.33
N PHE A 97 -1.00 -7.86 -2.54
CA PHE A 97 -1.65 -8.52 -1.42
C PHE A 97 -2.54 -9.68 -1.87
N PHE A 98 -3.34 -9.50 -2.93
CA PHE A 98 -4.19 -10.56 -3.48
C PHE A 98 -3.38 -11.67 -4.11
N THR A 99 -2.38 -11.36 -4.94
CA THR A 99 -1.55 -12.38 -5.59
C THR A 99 -0.79 -13.23 -4.56
N HIS A 100 -0.27 -12.59 -3.51
CA HIS A 100 0.39 -13.30 -2.42
C HIS A 100 -0.57 -14.25 -1.69
N LYS A 101 -1.79 -13.78 -1.36
CA LYS A 101 -2.81 -14.59 -0.68
C LYS A 101 -3.23 -15.84 -1.44
N PHE A 102 -3.31 -15.75 -2.76
CA PHE A 102 -3.72 -16.85 -3.60
C PHE A 102 -2.54 -17.73 -4.09
N GLY A 103 -1.33 -17.48 -3.61
CA GLY A 103 -0.15 -18.20 -4.09
C GLY A 103 0.21 -17.91 -5.55
N LEU A 104 -0.28 -16.79 -6.09
CA LEU A 104 -0.02 -16.31 -7.45
C LEU A 104 1.13 -15.31 -7.51
N ASP A 105 1.96 -15.31 -6.48
CA ASP A 105 3.07 -14.37 -6.33
C ASP A 105 4.24 -14.82 -7.20
N LEU A 106 4.23 -14.35 -8.45
CA LEU A 106 5.24 -14.70 -9.45
C LEU A 106 6.38 -13.68 -9.54
N MET A 107 6.24 -12.52 -8.88
CA MET A 107 7.30 -11.51 -8.87
C MET A 107 8.38 -11.86 -7.86
N LYS A 108 9.63 -11.69 -8.28
CA LYS A 108 10.76 -11.79 -7.37
C LYS A 108 10.78 -10.63 -6.35
N PRO A 109 11.39 -10.82 -5.18
CA PRO A 109 11.48 -9.74 -4.18
C PRO A 109 12.08 -8.43 -4.73
N GLU A 110 13.08 -8.55 -5.62
CA GLU A 110 13.73 -7.39 -6.25
C GLU A 110 12.79 -6.64 -7.21
N GLU A 111 11.94 -7.38 -7.92
CA GLU A 111 10.95 -6.83 -8.85
C GLU A 111 9.85 -6.08 -8.08
N LYS A 112 9.39 -6.64 -6.95
CA LYS A 112 8.46 -5.97 -6.05
C LYS A 112 9.06 -4.69 -5.47
N GLU A 113 10.31 -4.75 -5.00
CA GLU A 113 10.99 -3.56 -4.46
C GLU A 113 11.11 -2.44 -5.50
N MET A 114 11.38 -2.78 -6.76
CA MET A 114 11.38 -1.78 -7.84
C MET A 114 10.02 -1.09 -7.98
N VAL A 115 8.91 -1.84 -7.86
CA VAL A 115 7.56 -1.26 -7.91
C VAL A 115 7.30 -0.38 -6.70
N TYR A 116 7.64 -0.81 -5.49
CA TYR A 116 7.51 0.02 -4.29
C TYR A 116 8.29 1.32 -4.41
N GLN A 117 9.53 1.28 -4.88
CA GLN A 117 10.34 2.48 -5.09
C GLN A 117 9.73 3.39 -6.15
N GLN A 118 9.18 2.85 -7.23
CA GLN A 118 8.51 3.63 -8.26
C GLN A 118 7.25 4.33 -7.71
N ILE A 119 6.45 3.63 -6.92
CA ILE A 119 5.25 4.18 -6.29
C ILE A 119 5.64 5.31 -5.32
N LEU A 120 6.62 5.08 -4.45
CA LEU A 120 7.11 6.10 -3.52
C LEU A 120 7.65 7.34 -4.24
N SER A 121 8.24 7.17 -5.41
CA SER A 121 8.76 8.29 -6.20
C SER A 121 7.70 9.25 -6.69
N PHE A 122 6.44 8.83 -6.76
CA PHE A 122 5.33 9.72 -7.11
C PHE A 122 5.06 10.79 -6.04
N PHE A 123 5.35 10.48 -4.78
CA PHE A 123 5.01 11.31 -3.62
C PHE A 123 6.23 11.90 -2.91
N LEU A 124 7.45 11.49 -3.25
CA LEU A 124 8.69 11.96 -2.65
C LEU A 124 9.57 12.66 -3.70
N PRO A 125 9.34 13.94 -3.99
CA PRO A 125 10.16 14.66 -4.96
C PRO A 125 11.62 14.73 -4.47
N GLY A 126 12.55 14.21 -5.27
CA GLY A 126 14.00 14.30 -5.04
C GLY A 126 14.75 13.00 -4.75
N LYS A 127 14.06 11.86 -4.53
CA LYS A 127 14.75 10.57 -4.33
C LYS A 127 14.78 9.65 -5.55
N SER A 128 14.18 10.08 -6.66
CA SER A 128 13.69 9.16 -7.69
C SER A 128 14.57 8.94 -8.92
N SER A 129 15.51 9.78 -9.29
CA SER A 129 16.10 9.61 -10.63
C SER A 129 17.45 8.90 -10.70
N ASP A 130 18.27 8.96 -9.67
CA ASP A 130 19.66 8.50 -9.78
C ASP A 130 19.88 7.02 -9.38
N LYS A 131 19.05 6.47 -8.48
CA LYS A 131 19.20 5.06 -8.06
C LYS A 131 18.55 4.08 -9.03
N VAL A 132 17.41 4.44 -9.64
CA VAL A 132 16.72 3.58 -10.63
C VAL A 132 17.54 3.48 -11.91
N LYS A 133 18.17 4.59 -12.37
CA LYS A 133 19.04 4.56 -13.55
C LYS A 133 20.31 3.73 -13.36
N LYS A 134 20.82 3.58 -12.14
CA LYS A 134 21.97 2.72 -11.85
C LYS A 134 21.63 1.24 -11.77
N ALA A 135 20.39 0.87 -11.39
CA ALA A 135 19.96 -0.52 -11.31
C ALA A 135 19.65 -1.13 -12.69
N ILE A 136 19.19 -0.30 -13.64
CA ILE A 136 18.84 -0.75 -15.00
C ILE A 136 20.07 -0.91 -15.91
N LYS A 137 21.23 -0.34 -15.51
CA LYS A 137 22.49 -0.42 -16.28
C LYS A 137 23.46 -1.53 -15.84
N LYS A 138 23.02 -2.41 -14.95
CA LYS A 138 23.74 -3.65 -14.60
C LYS A 138 22.95 -4.87 -15.05
#